data_4b72809d26684e6ec4d1ba293762e54d
#
_entry.id   4b72809d26684e6ec4d1ba293762e54d
#
_cell.length_a   1.000
_cell.length_b   1.000
_cell.length_c   1.000
_cell.angle_alpha   90.00
_cell.angle_beta   90.00
_cell.angle_gamma   90.00
#
_symmetry.space_group_name_H-M   'P 1'
#
loop_
_entity.id
_entity.type
_entity.pdbx_description
1 polymer ?
#
loop_
_entity_poly.entity_id
_entity_poly.type
_entity_poly.pdbx_seq_one_letter_code
_entity_poly.pdbx_strand_id
1 'polypeptide(L)'
;MVKRQQSLFRAIHLVCIQLVGIPSLAQFQNRPTYDTTMTAGIRYRAELSGVVSTNGRSPFWMRSNQFGTVPWQFPAGIGTVGVTGLWGNPRQAHKPYLKAGIEVVGNLNSASRLVLPEAYVAVRLGHGELYIGRQKEIHGLVDTLLTSGSIAWSGNAVPITQIRLGTRDFAPLKFTKGLIAVNAFFSHGWFSDTDSMHNVMLHAKAVFVRVGKPTWKVRFYGGINHFAQWGGYSKALADGPVSKFLSANGYLPSSLKAYKSVVWPIGQPGSDDQFSAIDTINQIGNHLGSIDAGLDIQLKNASLFLYSQHIFEDNSGLTFKNFPDGLFGVRWKAGVSNSGAVVQLKQLTAEFITTRNRSGTKLPYGRDDYFFHGQYLDGWTHQGAIIGTPIFTRTADLPSALLKKSAWLSRSFAYRLLPVNNNDVQSVHVGAYAVLFQRVSAVLLATGSRYYEFDYSARTYDQLSMSLELTNLVLSGSVNMGLKLAYDTGAIFTGNLGGMLTIRKTGFLTQKPVNR
;
A
#
# COMPACT_ATOMS: atom_id res chain seq x y z
N MET A 1 9.12 -30.71 47.23
CA MET A 1 9.68 -30.33 45.91
C MET A 1 8.65 -30.23 44.77
N VAL A 2 7.54 -30.93 44.83
CA VAL A 2 6.52 -30.99 43.74
C VAL A 2 5.65 -29.70 43.62
N LYS A 3 5.40 -28.96 44.72
CA LYS A 3 4.58 -27.71 44.70
C LYS A 3 5.28 -26.51 44.10
N ARG A 4 6.62 -26.47 44.00
CA ARG A 4 7.36 -25.35 43.36
C ARG A 4 7.44 -25.47 41.83
N GLN A 5 7.33 -26.65 41.26
CA GLN A 5 7.31 -26.84 39.81
C GLN A 5 5.97 -26.46 39.19
N GLN A 6 4.87 -26.64 39.88
CA GLN A 6 3.55 -26.24 39.38
C GLN A 6 3.31 -24.73 39.36
N SER A 7 3.99 -23.95 40.20
CA SER A 7 3.91 -22.49 40.19
C SER A 7 4.73 -21.86 39.04
N LEU A 8 5.85 -22.50 38.68
CA LEU A 8 6.68 -22.05 37.55
C LEU A 8 5.99 -22.33 36.20
N PHE A 9 5.32 -23.46 36.05
CA PHE A 9 4.54 -23.76 34.86
C PHE A 9 3.30 -22.85 34.69
N ARG A 10 2.65 -22.46 35.77
CA ARG A 10 1.54 -21.47 35.73
C ARG A 10 2.03 -20.07 35.41
N ALA A 11 3.19 -19.64 35.86
CA ALA A 11 3.79 -18.36 35.54
C ALA A 11 4.22 -18.28 34.07
N ILE A 12 4.78 -19.37 33.52
CA ILE A 12 5.15 -19.43 32.10
C ILE A 12 3.90 -19.47 31.20
N HIS A 13 2.82 -20.15 31.61
CA HIS A 13 1.55 -20.15 30.87
C HIS A 13 0.86 -18.77 30.88
N LEU A 14 0.95 -17.99 31.96
CA LEU A 14 0.38 -16.63 32.01
C LEU A 14 1.15 -15.60 31.21
N VAL A 15 2.47 -15.77 31.05
CA VAL A 15 3.30 -14.89 30.23
C VAL A 15 3.12 -15.16 28.74
N CYS A 16 2.85 -16.42 28.34
CA CYS A 16 2.58 -16.77 26.94
C CYS A 16 1.17 -16.38 26.46
N ILE A 17 0.18 -16.24 27.35
CA ILE A 17 -1.19 -15.88 26.99
C ILE A 17 -1.37 -14.36 26.78
N GLN A 18 -0.47 -13.53 27.31
CA GLN A 18 -0.52 -12.06 27.09
C GLN A 18 0.11 -11.57 25.78
N LEU A 19 0.73 -12.44 24.97
CA LEU A 19 1.37 -12.08 23.70
C LEU A 19 0.47 -12.23 22.47
N VAL A 20 -0.79 -12.60 22.63
CA VAL A 20 -1.77 -12.69 21.53
C VAL A 20 -2.99 -11.82 21.83
N GLY A 21 -2.77 -10.63 22.33
CA GLY A 21 -3.77 -9.57 22.33
C GLY A 21 -3.87 -8.99 20.92
N ILE A 22 -4.73 -9.55 20.08
CA ILE A 22 -5.07 -8.97 18.78
C ILE A 22 -5.98 -7.77 19.05
N PRO A 23 -5.54 -6.51 18.86
CA PRO A 23 -6.44 -5.37 18.97
C PRO A 23 -7.40 -5.37 17.79
N SER A 24 -8.67 -5.39 18.08
CA SER A 24 -9.77 -5.50 17.13
C SER A 24 -10.07 -4.25 16.30
N LEU A 25 -9.16 -3.29 16.14
CA LEU A 25 -9.50 -1.97 15.56
C LEU A 25 -8.41 -1.28 14.74
N ALA A 26 -7.32 -1.96 14.35
CA ALA A 26 -6.30 -1.34 13.50
C ALA A 26 -6.50 -1.72 12.02
N GLN A 27 -7.62 -1.30 11.43
CA GLN A 27 -7.98 -1.69 10.06
C GLN A 27 -7.42 -0.78 8.96
N PHE A 28 -6.85 0.36 9.30
CA PHE A 28 -6.47 1.40 8.35
C PHE A 28 -4.99 1.69 8.25
N GLN A 29 -4.15 0.95 8.94
CA GLN A 29 -2.72 1.18 8.85
C GLN A 29 -1.98 -0.14 8.97
N ASN A 30 -1.12 -0.47 8.01
CA ASN A 30 -0.05 -1.44 8.16
C ASN A 30 1.03 -0.90 9.12
N ARG A 31 0.62 -0.11 10.09
CA ARG A 31 1.47 0.19 11.23
C ARG A 31 1.38 -1.02 12.13
N PRO A 32 2.50 -1.55 12.62
CA PRO A 32 2.45 -2.58 13.63
C PRO A 32 1.45 -2.10 14.67
N THR A 33 0.39 -2.90 14.87
CA THR A 33 -0.64 -2.67 15.90
C THR A 33 0.06 -2.12 17.12
N TYR A 34 -0.34 -0.93 17.53
CA TYR A 34 0.24 -0.32 18.72
C TYR A 34 -0.05 -1.28 19.87
N ASP A 35 0.98 -2.04 20.18
CA ASP A 35 1.04 -2.78 21.39
C ASP A 35 0.85 -1.77 22.52
N THR A 36 -0.30 -1.80 23.17
CA THR A 36 -0.56 -1.00 24.39
C THR A 36 0.40 -1.36 25.52
N THR A 37 1.21 -2.41 25.30
CA THR A 37 2.35 -2.79 26.13
C THR A 37 3.64 -2.11 25.69
N MET A 38 3.62 -1.16 24.71
CA MET A 38 4.84 -0.47 24.29
C MET A 38 5.48 0.24 25.47
N THR A 39 6.59 -0.30 25.87
CA THR A 39 7.54 0.32 26.79
C THR A 39 8.40 1.29 25.99
N ALA A 40 8.73 2.44 26.60
CA ALA A 40 9.75 3.31 26.04
C ALA A 40 11.05 2.51 25.85
N GLY A 41 11.72 2.69 24.71
CA GLY A 41 12.92 1.93 24.42
C GLY A 41 13.25 1.85 22.93
N ILE A 42 14.32 1.16 22.63
CA ILE A 42 14.81 0.95 21.27
C ILE A 42 14.67 -0.53 20.92
N ARG A 43 13.89 -0.83 19.86
CA ARG A 43 13.74 -2.18 19.29
C ARG A 43 14.59 -2.31 18.03
N TYR A 44 15.12 -3.51 17.81
CA TYR A 44 15.79 -3.86 16.57
C TYR A 44 15.14 -5.07 15.88
N ARG A 45 15.34 -5.13 14.58
CA ARG A 45 15.04 -6.27 13.70
C ARG A 45 16.22 -6.49 12.78
N ALA A 46 16.70 -7.71 12.72
CA ALA A 46 17.67 -8.15 11.71
C ALA A 46 17.11 -9.37 10.99
N GLU A 47 17.24 -9.39 9.65
CA GLU A 47 16.67 -10.45 8.84
C GLU A 47 17.57 -10.75 7.65
N LEU A 48 17.74 -12.04 7.35
CA LEU A 48 18.40 -12.52 6.16
C LEU A 48 17.46 -13.45 5.42
N SER A 49 17.33 -13.25 4.10
CA SER A 49 16.53 -14.09 3.23
C SER A 49 17.33 -14.51 2.01
N GLY A 50 17.19 -15.77 1.64
CA GLY A 50 17.62 -16.31 0.36
C GLY A 50 16.42 -16.56 -0.53
N VAL A 51 16.44 -16.12 -1.79
CA VAL A 51 15.34 -16.24 -2.74
C VAL A 51 15.80 -16.85 -4.05
N VAL A 52 14.99 -17.76 -4.59
CA VAL A 52 15.21 -18.43 -5.88
C VAL A 52 13.93 -18.54 -6.66
N SER A 53 14.02 -18.66 -7.98
CA SER A 53 12.87 -18.95 -8.85
C SER A 53 13.29 -19.73 -10.11
N THR A 54 12.33 -20.36 -10.76
CA THR A 54 12.58 -21.22 -11.93
C THR A 54 12.92 -20.45 -13.20
N ASN A 55 12.47 -19.18 -13.33
CA ASN A 55 12.70 -18.38 -14.54
C ASN A 55 13.54 -17.11 -14.30
N GLY A 56 14.22 -17.01 -13.14
CA GLY A 56 15.10 -15.89 -12.82
C GLY A 56 14.38 -14.58 -12.47
N ARG A 57 13.04 -14.58 -12.39
CA ARG A 57 12.24 -13.42 -11.98
C ARG A 57 11.49 -13.70 -10.69
N SER A 58 11.27 -12.67 -9.92
CA SER A 58 10.45 -12.74 -8.70
C SER A 58 8.99 -13.05 -9.05
N PRO A 59 8.37 -14.10 -8.49
CA PRO A 59 6.93 -14.32 -8.59
C PRO A 59 6.13 -13.14 -8.05
N PHE A 60 4.91 -12.95 -8.58
CA PHE A 60 4.04 -11.82 -8.26
C PHE A 60 3.86 -11.61 -6.76
N TRP A 61 3.35 -12.61 -6.04
CA TRP A 61 3.08 -12.50 -4.60
C TRP A 61 4.34 -12.54 -3.72
N MET A 62 5.52 -12.79 -4.27
CA MET A 62 6.76 -12.71 -3.52
C MET A 62 7.22 -11.26 -3.36
N ARG A 63 6.96 -10.40 -4.36
CA ARG A 63 7.38 -8.98 -4.39
C ARG A 63 6.24 -7.98 -4.17
N SER A 64 4.99 -8.33 -4.54
CA SER A 64 3.84 -7.42 -4.43
C SER A 64 3.49 -7.12 -2.98
N ASN A 65 3.13 -5.87 -2.69
CA ASN A 65 2.83 -5.36 -1.35
C ASN A 65 3.97 -5.55 -0.31
N GLN A 66 5.23 -5.57 -0.79
CA GLN A 66 6.44 -5.69 0.05
C GLN A 66 7.22 -4.36 0.15
N PHE A 67 6.57 -3.22 -0.11
CA PHE A 67 7.18 -1.88 -0.05
C PHE A 67 8.45 -1.74 -0.88
N GLY A 68 8.50 -2.41 -2.05
CA GLY A 68 9.63 -2.38 -2.97
C GLY A 68 10.92 -3.03 -2.44
N THR A 69 10.86 -3.82 -1.37
CA THR A 69 12.04 -4.41 -0.71
C THR A 69 12.53 -5.69 -1.39
N VAL A 70 11.68 -6.40 -2.12
CA VAL A 70 12.03 -7.62 -2.85
C VAL A 70 12.42 -7.26 -4.29
N PRO A 71 13.59 -7.68 -4.78
CA PRO A 71 14.03 -7.36 -6.13
C PRO A 71 13.29 -8.14 -7.21
N TRP A 72 13.34 -7.64 -8.45
CA TRP A 72 12.75 -8.31 -9.60
C TRP A 72 13.53 -9.56 -10.06
N GLN A 73 14.86 -9.51 -9.93
CA GLN A 73 15.76 -10.54 -10.45
C GLN A 73 16.15 -11.52 -9.35
N PHE A 74 16.04 -12.79 -9.63
CA PHE A 74 16.45 -13.91 -8.80
C PHE A 74 17.53 -14.75 -9.49
N PRO A 75 18.38 -15.50 -8.78
CA PRO A 75 18.45 -15.58 -7.32
C PRO A 75 18.91 -14.28 -6.66
N ALA A 76 18.53 -14.08 -5.38
CA ALA A 76 19.01 -12.96 -4.61
C ALA A 76 19.17 -13.29 -3.12
N GLY A 77 20.11 -12.61 -2.47
CA GLY A 77 20.17 -12.48 -1.03
C GLY A 77 19.52 -11.17 -0.59
N ILE A 78 18.71 -11.17 0.45
CA ILE A 78 18.06 -9.97 1.00
C ILE A 78 18.45 -9.84 2.47
N GLY A 79 19.16 -8.75 2.82
CA GLY A 79 19.50 -8.40 4.20
C GLY A 79 18.66 -7.22 4.65
N THR A 80 17.98 -7.33 5.80
CA THR A 80 17.21 -6.23 6.39
C THR A 80 17.70 -5.93 7.80
N VAL A 81 17.92 -4.66 8.09
CA VAL A 81 18.18 -4.14 9.44
C VAL A 81 17.23 -2.99 9.71
N GLY A 82 16.48 -3.10 10.80
CA GLY A 82 15.56 -2.06 11.25
C GLY A 82 15.76 -1.72 12.72
N VAL A 83 15.66 -0.44 13.04
CA VAL A 83 15.66 0.07 14.41
C VAL A 83 14.51 1.04 14.59
N THR A 84 13.76 0.88 15.68
CA THR A 84 12.68 1.80 16.04
C THR A 84 12.82 2.20 17.50
N GLY A 85 12.88 3.50 17.75
CA GLY A 85 12.91 4.09 19.09
C GLY A 85 11.58 4.74 19.47
N LEU A 86 11.24 4.69 20.76
CA LEU A 86 10.10 5.36 21.34
C LEU A 86 10.55 6.02 22.67
N TRP A 87 10.31 7.33 22.74
CA TRP A 87 10.69 8.16 23.91
C TRP A 87 9.47 8.91 24.42
N GLY A 88 9.17 8.76 25.70
CA GLY A 88 7.97 9.27 26.36
C GLY A 88 6.96 8.17 26.66
N ASN A 89 5.79 8.54 27.16
CA ASN A 89 4.77 7.59 27.59
C ASN A 89 3.54 7.63 26.65
N PRO A 90 3.36 6.64 25.75
CA PRO A 90 2.23 6.59 24.81
C PRO A 90 0.86 6.43 25.49
N ARG A 91 0.82 6.04 26.78
CA ARG A 91 -0.43 5.91 27.55
C ARG A 91 -0.97 7.25 28.04
N GLN A 92 -0.11 8.30 28.10
CA GLN A 92 -0.50 9.63 28.52
C GLN A 92 -0.96 10.44 27.30
N ALA A 93 -2.25 10.37 26.97
CA ALA A 93 -2.81 11.01 25.76
C ALA A 93 -2.62 12.54 25.71
N HIS A 94 -2.41 13.20 26.85
CA HIS A 94 -2.19 14.64 26.97
C HIS A 94 -0.72 15.06 26.93
N LYS A 95 0.21 14.12 26.89
CA LYS A 95 1.65 14.39 26.77
C LYS A 95 2.18 13.93 25.40
N PRO A 96 3.00 14.75 24.75
CA PRO A 96 3.64 14.34 23.52
C PRO A 96 4.69 13.25 23.79
N TYR A 97 4.87 12.37 22.80
CA TYR A 97 5.97 11.41 22.79
C TYR A 97 6.58 11.32 21.39
N LEU A 98 7.86 10.97 21.36
CA LEU A 98 8.64 10.87 20.13
C LEU A 98 8.73 9.42 19.68
N LYS A 99 8.63 9.20 18.37
CA LYS A 99 8.93 7.93 17.71
C LYS A 99 9.87 8.20 16.54
N ALA A 100 10.92 7.40 16.39
CA ALA A 100 11.76 7.42 15.20
C ALA A 100 12.00 5.99 14.72
N GLY A 101 12.21 5.83 13.42
CA GLY A 101 12.49 4.52 12.83
C GLY A 101 13.36 4.63 11.60
N ILE A 102 14.22 3.64 11.42
CA ILE A 102 14.99 3.43 10.20
C ILE A 102 14.97 1.94 9.86
N GLU A 103 14.74 1.61 8.59
CA GLU A 103 14.87 0.26 8.04
C GLU A 103 15.67 0.34 6.74
N VAL A 104 16.71 -0.44 6.63
CA VAL A 104 17.57 -0.55 5.46
C VAL A 104 17.49 -1.97 4.94
N VAL A 105 17.28 -2.12 3.63
CA VAL A 105 17.22 -3.41 2.94
C VAL A 105 18.26 -3.44 1.84
N GLY A 106 19.20 -4.36 1.94
CA GLY A 106 20.19 -4.64 0.90
C GLY A 106 19.78 -5.84 0.07
N ASN A 107 19.71 -5.68 -1.24
CA ASN A 107 19.50 -6.76 -2.20
C ASN A 107 20.81 -7.10 -2.90
N LEU A 108 21.21 -8.35 -2.83
CA LEU A 108 22.43 -8.88 -3.44
C LEU A 108 22.05 -9.81 -4.60
N ASN A 109 22.13 -9.31 -5.82
CA ASN A 109 21.88 -10.02 -7.06
C ASN A 109 22.63 -9.35 -8.23
N SER A 110 22.32 -9.69 -9.49
CA SER A 110 22.91 -9.05 -10.68
C SER A 110 22.66 -7.53 -10.79
N ALA A 111 21.64 -7.00 -10.11
CA ALA A 111 21.29 -5.58 -10.03
C ALA A 111 21.17 -5.15 -8.58
N SER A 112 22.25 -5.36 -7.81
CA SER A 112 22.28 -5.07 -6.36
C SER A 112 21.93 -3.62 -6.04
N ARG A 113 21.05 -3.43 -5.06
CA ARG A 113 20.61 -2.10 -4.63
C ARG A 113 20.37 -2.03 -3.13
N LEU A 114 20.45 -0.83 -2.61
CA LEU A 114 20.05 -0.48 -1.25
C LEU A 114 18.67 0.20 -1.31
N VAL A 115 17.74 -0.26 -0.49
CA VAL A 115 16.39 0.30 -0.35
C VAL A 115 16.22 0.82 1.07
N LEU A 116 15.61 2.00 1.20
CA LEU A 116 15.30 2.64 2.48
C LEU A 116 13.77 2.77 2.62
N PRO A 117 13.05 1.70 3.01
CA PRO A 117 11.59 1.72 3.08
C PRO A 117 11.06 2.51 4.27
N GLU A 118 11.83 2.63 5.35
CA GLU A 118 11.49 3.48 6.50
C GLU A 118 12.69 4.32 6.94
N ALA A 119 12.48 5.62 7.10
CA ALA A 119 13.42 6.57 7.73
C ALA A 119 12.61 7.80 8.16
N TYR A 120 12.23 7.88 9.44
CA TYR A 120 11.33 8.93 9.90
C TYR A 120 11.55 9.33 11.36
N VAL A 121 11.10 10.56 11.65
CA VAL A 121 10.89 11.05 13.02
C VAL A 121 9.45 11.53 13.13
N ALA A 122 8.76 11.15 14.21
CA ALA A 122 7.36 11.47 14.45
C ALA A 122 7.15 11.98 15.87
N VAL A 123 6.39 13.08 16.00
CA VAL A 123 5.84 13.57 17.27
C VAL A 123 4.37 13.20 17.34
N ARG A 124 3.95 12.67 18.48
CA ARG A 124 2.59 12.17 18.71
C ARG A 124 1.97 12.79 19.94
N LEU A 125 0.72 13.23 19.81
CA LEU A 125 -0.09 13.77 20.89
C LEU A 125 -1.53 13.27 20.74
N GLY A 126 -2.01 12.50 21.70
CA GLY A 126 -3.32 11.87 21.62
C GLY A 126 -3.48 11.04 20.33
N HIS A 127 -4.47 11.36 19.51
CA HIS A 127 -4.69 10.75 18.20
C HIS A 127 -3.83 11.38 17.09
N GLY A 128 -3.28 12.58 17.34
CA GLY A 128 -2.50 13.32 16.34
C GLY A 128 -1.07 12.81 16.16
N GLU A 129 -0.55 12.95 14.95
CA GLU A 129 0.82 12.66 14.59
C GLU A 129 1.30 13.66 13.53
N LEU A 130 2.48 14.23 13.78
CA LEU A 130 3.28 14.91 12.77
C LEU A 130 4.53 14.07 12.54
N TYR A 131 4.80 13.67 11.30
CA TYR A 131 6.07 13.03 10.96
C TYR A 131 6.75 13.64 9.74
N ILE A 132 8.06 13.47 9.69
CA ILE A 132 8.92 13.82 8.56
C ILE A 132 9.71 12.57 8.19
N GLY A 133 9.75 12.23 6.88
CA GLY A 133 10.50 11.10 6.36
C GLY A 133 9.63 10.09 5.61
N ARG A 134 10.01 8.81 5.67
CA ARG A 134 9.32 7.69 4.98
C ARG A 134 8.76 6.73 6.01
N GLN A 135 7.48 6.40 5.90
CA GLN A 135 6.84 5.33 6.66
C GLN A 135 6.09 4.40 5.71
N LYS A 136 6.05 3.12 6.05
CA LYS A 136 5.20 2.14 5.36
C LYS A 136 3.74 2.43 5.64
N GLU A 137 2.98 2.81 4.63
CA GLU A 137 1.57 3.19 4.74
C GLU A 137 0.75 2.58 3.61
N ILE A 138 -0.50 2.23 3.92
CA ILE A 138 -1.54 1.85 2.96
C ILE A 138 -2.71 2.79 3.23
N HIS A 139 -3.26 3.41 2.19
CA HIS A 139 -4.39 4.33 2.32
C HIS A 139 -5.64 3.74 1.70
N GLY A 140 -6.79 3.96 2.35
CA GLY A 140 -8.09 3.45 1.94
C GLY A 140 -8.63 2.33 2.83
N LEU A 141 -9.91 2.01 2.62
CA LEU A 141 -10.64 0.98 3.36
C LEU A 141 -10.37 -0.40 2.76
N VAL A 142 -9.33 -1.09 3.22
CA VAL A 142 -8.98 -2.46 2.80
C VAL A 142 -8.57 -3.32 3.98
N ASP A 143 -8.51 -4.61 3.76
CA ASP A 143 -7.82 -5.52 4.68
C ASP A 143 -6.32 -5.46 4.46
N THR A 144 -5.58 -4.84 5.37
CA THR A 144 -4.14 -4.62 5.21
C THR A 144 -3.28 -5.87 5.30
N LEU A 145 -3.82 -7.02 5.73
CA LEU A 145 -3.10 -8.28 5.85
C LEU A 145 -3.21 -9.13 4.58
N LEU A 146 -4.42 -9.25 4.03
CA LEU A 146 -4.75 -10.21 2.98
C LEU A 146 -5.22 -9.55 1.68
N THR A 147 -5.18 -8.22 1.56
CA THR A 147 -5.65 -7.50 0.36
C THR A 147 -4.79 -7.76 -0.87
N SER A 148 -5.41 -7.70 -2.03
CA SER A 148 -4.73 -7.61 -3.33
C SER A 148 -3.94 -6.30 -3.50
N GLY A 149 -4.20 -5.31 -2.64
CA GLY A 149 -3.61 -3.96 -2.63
C GLY A 149 -4.68 -2.88 -2.81
N SER A 150 -4.67 -1.88 -1.91
CA SER A 150 -5.54 -0.70 -2.07
C SER A 150 -5.39 -0.09 -3.45
N ILE A 151 -6.52 0.35 -4.04
CA ILE A 151 -6.56 0.73 -5.45
C ILE A 151 -5.58 1.88 -5.77
N ALA A 152 -5.57 2.94 -4.99
CA ALA A 152 -4.78 4.13 -5.26
C ALA A 152 -3.43 4.19 -4.54
N TRP A 153 -3.30 3.61 -3.33
CA TRP A 153 -2.07 3.61 -2.54
C TRP A 153 -1.95 2.35 -1.70
N SER A 154 -1.19 1.39 -2.21
CA SER A 154 -0.93 0.10 -1.56
C SER A 154 0.44 0.05 -0.87
N GLY A 155 0.80 -1.12 -0.35
CA GLY A 155 2.15 -1.43 0.14
C GLY A 155 3.13 -1.89 -0.95
N ASN A 156 2.90 -1.57 -2.22
CA ASN A 156 3.67 -2.17 -3.31
C ASN A 156 4.97 -1.40 -3.63
N ALA A 157 4.94 -0.06 -3.65
CA ALA A 157 6.12 0.77 -3.91
C ALA A 157 6.91 1.11 -2.64
N VAL A 158 8.16 1.50 -2.79
CA VAL A 158 8.96 2.11 -1.72
C VAL A 158 8.24 3.37 -1.24
N PRO A 159 8.06 3.59 0.07
CA PRO A 159 7.39 4.77 0.60
C PRO A 159 8.04 6.09 0.14
N ILE A 160 7.22 7.08 -0.14
CA ILE A 160 7.65 8.42 -0.55
C ILE A 160 8.04 9.23 0.68
N THR A 161 9.11 10.04 0.57
CA THR A 161 9.52 10.99 1.61
C THR A 161 8.49 12.10 1.71
N GLN A 162 7.96 12.38 2.90
CA GLN A 162 6.93 13.40 3.10
C GLN A 162 6.97 14.03 4.50
N ILE A 163 6.37 15.21 4.60
CA ILE A 163 5.93 15.83 5.85
C ILE A 163 4.44 15.58 5.94
N ARG A 164 3.97 14.93 7.01
CA ARG A 164 2.56 14.56 7.18
C ARG A 164 2.05 14.92 8.55
N LEU A 165 0.94 15.65 8.56
CA LEU A 165 0.14 15.92 9.75
C LEU A 165 -1.19 15.18 9.64
N GLY A 166 -1.59 14.46 10.68
CA GLY A 166 -2.87 13.74 10.65
C GLY A 166 -3.16 12.98 11.92
N THR A 167 -4.19 12.16 11.87
CA THR A 167 -4.53 11.22 12.93
C THR A 167 -3.94 9.85 12.62
N ARG A 168 -3.62 9.08 13.67
CA ARG A 168 -3.11 7.70 13.55
C ARG A 168 -4.21 6.68 13.34
N ASP A 169 -5.37 6.97 13.91
CA ASP A 169 -6.55 6.12 13.97
C ASP A 169 -7.81 6.98 13.94
N PHE A 170 -8.97 6.37 14.04
CA PHE A 170 -10.23 7.09 14.13
C PHE A 170 -10.36 7.82 15.47
N ALA A 171 -10.08 9.12 15.47
CA ALA A 171 -10.21 10.02 16.61
C ALA A 171 -11.69 10.33 16.89
N PRO A 172 -12.24 9.93 18.05
CA PRO A 172 -13.65 10.19 18.36
C PRO A 172 -13.89 11.68 18.61
N LEU A 173 -14.93 12.23 17.98
CA LEU A 173 -15.38 13.59 18.22
C LEU A 173 -16.14 13.66 19.54
N LYS A 174 -15.59 14.35 20.52
CA LYS A 174 -16.12 14.40 21.91
C LYS A 174 -17.57 14.87 21.97
N PHE A 175 -17.94 15.88 21.18
CA PHE A 175 -19.31 16.45 21.16
C PHE A 175 -20.36 15.45 20.65
N THR A 176 -19.97 14.42 19.89
CA THR A 176 -20.87 13.35 19.43
C THR A 176 -20.95 12.18 20.43
N LYS A 177 -20.31 12.30 21.59
CA LYS A 177 -20.19 11.22 22.58
C LYS A 177 -19.60 9.92 21.97
N GLY A 178 -18.67 10.06 21.00
CA GLY A 178 -18.00 8.96 20.32
C GLY A 178 -18.82 8.26 19.23
N LEU A 179 -20.00 8.79 18.86
CA LEU A 179 -20.79 8.29 17.74
C LEU A 179 -20.03 8.46 16.42
N ILE A 180 -19.40 9.63 16.23
CA ILE A 180 -18.59 9.94 15.04
C ILE A 180 -17.12 9.96 15.45
N ALA A 181 -16.30 9.33 14.62
CA ALA A 181 -14.84 9.41 14.71
C ALA A 181 -14.23 9.66 13.32
N VAL A 182 -13.15 10.44 13.29
CA VAL A 182 -12.52 10.90 12.05
C VAL A 182 -11.07 10.42 12.00
N ASN A 183 -10.66 9.90 10.84
CA ASN A 183 -9.27 9.69 10.49
C ASN A 183 -8.94 10.57 9.30
N ALA A 184 -7.98 11.48 9.45
CA ALA A 184 -7.65 12.43 8.42
C ALA A 184 -6.15 12.73 8.40
N PHE A 185 -5.62 13.09 7.22
CA PHE A 185 -4.27 13.60 7.10
C PHE A 185 -4.14 14.59 5.94
N PHE A 186 -3.08 15.37 6.03
CA PHE A 186 -2.59 16.27 5.01
C PHE A 186 -1.07 16.11 4.91
N SER A 187 -0.53 15.96 3.70
CA SER A 187 0.89 15.80 3.51
C SER A 187 1.40 16.45 2.24
N HIS A 188 2.69 16.76 2.28
CA HIS A 188 3.49 17.17 1.15
C HIS A 188 4.74 16.29 1.10
N GLY A 189 5.13 15.85 -0.10
CA GLY A 189 6.26 14.93 -0.27
C GLY A 189 7.02 15.14 -1.57
N TRP A 190 8.06 14.32 -1.77
CA TRP A 190 8.96 14.42 -2.90
C TRP A 190 9.22 13.04 -3.47
N PHE A 191 8.97 12.90 -4.76
CA PHE A 191 9.37 11.71 -5.50
C PHE A 191 10.90 11.65 -5.66
N SER A 192 11.43 10.46 -5.80
CA SER A 192 12.83 10.30 -6.22
C SER A 192 12.93 10.62 -7.72
N ASP A 193 14.01 11.28 -8.11
CA ASP A 193 14.31 11.54 -9.52
C ASP A 193 14.47 10.23 -10.30
N THR A 194 14.13 10.30 -11.58
CA THR A 194 14.28 9.22 -12.56
C THR A 194 14.96 9.76 -13.82
N ASP A 195 15.20 8.89 -14.81
CA ASP A 195 15.70 9.32 -16.12
C ASP A 195 14.69 10.16 -16.89
N SER A 196 13.40 10.05 -16.57
CA SER A 196 12.29 10.70 -17.25
C SER A 196 11.82 11.98 -16.56
N MET A 197 11.83 12.00 -15.23
CA MET A 197 11.23 13.06 -14.41
C MET A 197 12.14 13.47 -13.26
N HIS A 198 12.26 14.77 -13.03
CA HIS A 198 13.06 15.35 -11.94
C HIS A 198 12.23 16.31 -11.09
N ASN A 199 12.54 16.36 -9.77
CA ASN A 199 11.93 17.29 -8.82
C ASN A 199 10.40 17.25 -8.76
N VAL A 200 9.78 16.08 -8.99
CA VAL A 200 8.33 15.91 -8.88
C VAL A 200 7.92 15.90 -7.42
N MET A 201 6.89 16.64 -7.09
CA MET A 201 6.33 16.76 -5.74
C MET A 201 5.04 15.96 -5.59
N LEU A 202 4.76 15.57 -4.36
CA LEU A 202 3.53 14.91 -3.94
C LEU A 202 2.69 15.87 -3.10
N HIS A 203 1.40 15.94 -3.38
CA HIS A 203 0.39 16.35 -2.42
C HIS A 203 -0.50 15.15 -2.10
N ALA A 204 -0.77 14.90 -0.81
CA ALA A 204 -1.67 13.84 -0.41
C ALA A 204 -2.54 14.27 0.78
N LYS A 205 -3.81 13.93 0.73
CA LYS A 205 -4.78 14.18 1.80
C LYS A 205 -5.85 13.11 1.84
N ALA A 206 -6.42 12.88 3.01
CA ALA A 206 -7.55 12.00 3.16
C ALA A 206 -8.43 12.45 4.31
N VAL A 207 -9.70 12.11 4.24
CA VAL A 207 -10.63 12.16 5.35
C VAL A 207 -11.54 10.94 5.31
N PHE A 208 -11.57 10.21 6.42
CA PHE A 208 -12.45 9.06 6.64
C PHE A 208 -13.26 9.30 7.90
N VAL A 209 -14.52 8.93 7.86
CA VAL A 209 -15.46 9.05 8.96
C VAL A 209 -15.98 7.67 9.33
N ARG A 210 -15.99 7.36 10.62
CA ARG A 210 -16.70 6.21 11.17
C ARG A 210 -17.93 6.70 11.92
N VAL A 211 -19.09 6.13 11.59
CA VAL A 211 -20.36 6.32 12.31
C VAL A 211 -20.70 5.04 13.05
N GLY A 212 -20.91 5.16 14.35
CA GLY A 212 -21.16 4.04 15.27
C GLY A 212 -20.10 3.95 16.37
N LYS A 213 -20.55 3.70 17.59
CA LYS A 213 -19.65 3.52 18.74
C LYS A 213 -18.88 2.20 18.63
N PRO A 214 -17.69 2.08 19.22
CA PRO A 214 -16.92 0.81 19.20
C PRO A 214 -17.69 -0.40 19.74
N THR A 215 -18.66 -0.18 20.61
CA THR A 215 -19.51 -1.22 21.22
C THR A 215 -20.71 -1.62 20.34
N TRP A 216 -20.98 -0.91 19.26
CA TRP A 216 -22.11 -1.22 18.38
C TRP A 216 -21.82 -2.45 17.52
N LYS A 217 -22.89 -3.20 17.23
CA LYS A 217 -22.81 -4.37 16.35
C LYS A 217 -22.56 -3.99 14.90
N VAL A 218 -23.00 -2.81 14.48
CA VAL A 218 -22.86 -2.31 13.11
C VAL A 218 -22.22 -0.93 13.14
N ARG A 219 -21.20 -0.71 12.31
CA ARG A 219 -20.49 0.56 12.15
C ARG A 219 -20.29 0.84 10.68
N PHE A 220 -20.56 2.07 10.28
CA PHE A 220 -20.38 2.56 8.92
C PHE A 220 -19.08 3.34 8.81
N TYR A 221 -18.44 3.21 7.66
CA TYR A 221 -17.24 3.94 7.30
C TYR A 221 -17.43 4.56 5.92
N GLY A 222 -16.92 5.74 5.73
CA GLY A 222 -16.87 6.39 4.44
C GLY A 222 -15.78 7.42 4.40
N GLY A 223 -15.23 7.69 3.23
CA GLY A 223 -14.19 8.69 3.11
C GLY A 223 -13.66 8.82 1.70
N ILE A 224 -12.72 9.73 1.58
CA ILE A 224 -12.03 10.02 0.34
C ILE A 224 -10.53 10.17 0.64
N ASN A 225 -9.71 9.62 -0.22
CA ASN A 225 -8.30 9.96 -0.32
C ASN A 225 -8.03 10.60 -1.68
N HIS A 226 -7.11 11.54 -1.70
CA HIS A 226 -6.72 12.29 -2.87
C HIS A 226 -5.21 12.49 -2.88
N PHE A 227 -4.60 12.13 -3.99
CA PHE A 227 -3.18 12.22 -4.24
C PHE A 227 -2.94 13.01 -5.52
N ALA A 228 -1.85 13.78 -5.57
CA ALA A 228 -1.46 14.50 -6.77
C ALA A 228 0.06 14.55 -6.91
N GLN A 229 0.55 14.19 -8.11
CA GLN A 229 1.90 14.54 -8.57
C GLN A 229 1.83 15.95 -9.15
N TRP A 230 2.79 16.82 -8.81
CA TRP A 230 2.80 18.18 -9.30
C TRP A 230 4.22 18.75 -9.36
N GLY A 231 4.40 19.82 -10.14
CA GLY A 231 5.73 20.37 -10.40
C GLY A 231 6.67 19.42 -11.13
N GLY A 232 7.92 19.77 -11.19
CA GLY A 232 8.97 18.94 -11.79
C GLY A 232 9.41 19.39 -13.16
N TYR A 233 10.32 18.61 -13.74
CA TYR A 233 10.93 18.82 -15.04
C TYR A 233 11.13 17.51 -15.78
N SER A 234 10.97 17.55 -17.12
CA SER A 234 11.31 16.44 -18.01
C SER A 234 11.94 16.96 -19.30
N LYS A 235 13.14 16.48 -19.60
CA LYS A 235 13.79 16.76 -20.88
C LYS A 235 12.99 16.22 -22.06
N ALA A 236 12.37 15.05 -21.91
CA ALA A 236 11.54 14.46 -22.97
C ALA A 236 10.30 15.32 -23.30
N LEU A 237 9.76 16.04 -22.32
CA LEU A 237 8.69 17.01 -22.57
C LEU A 237 9.22 18.30 -23.23
N ALA A 238 10.46 18.73 -22.95
CA ALA A 238 11.07 19.89 -23.58
C ALA A 238 11.32 19.66 -25.07
N ASP A 239 11.85 18.48 -25.42
CA ASP A 239 12.30 18.14 -26.78
C ASP A 239 11.17 17.52 -27.64
N GLY A 240 10.00 17.25 -27.07
CA GLY A 240 8.91 16.53 -27.75
C GLY A 240 8.12 17.40 -28.73
N PRO A 241 7.46 16.77 -29.71
CA PRO A 241 6.69 17.48 -30.76
C PRO A 241 5.47 18.24 -30.20
N VAL A 242 5.02 17.91 -28.99
CA VAL A 242 3.89 18.56 -28.30
C VAL A 242 4.36 19.31 -27.04
N SER A 243 5.64 19.67 -26.98
CA SER A 243 6.26 20.28 -25.80
C SER A 243 5.50 21.50 -25.29
N LYS A 244 5.18 22.46 -26.19
CA LYS A 244 4.45 23.69 -25.83
C LYS A 244 3.02 23.45 -25.31
N PHE A 245 2.43 22.33 -25.68
CA PHE A 245 1.09 21.96 -25.20
C PHE A 245 1.16 21.33 -23.81
N LEU A 246 2.18 20.50 -23.54
CA LEU A 246 2.31 19.71 -22.31
C LEU A 246 3.13 20.39 -21.22
N SER A 247 4.05 21.30 -21.58
CA SER A 247 4.98 21.90 -20.61
C SER A 247 5.49 23.26 -21.04
N ALA A 248 6.05 24.02 -20.12
CA ALA A 248 6.82 25.22 -20.40
C ALA A 248 8.32 24.86 -20.52
N ASN A 249 8.78 24.49 -21.72
CA ASN A 249 10.15 24.01 -21.97
C ASN A 249 10.58 22.84 -21.06
N GLY A 250 9.68 21.88 -20.85
CA GLY A 250 9.91 20.73 -19.98
C GLY A 250 9.58 20.95 -18.52
N TYR A 251 9.37 22.18 -18.07
CA TYR A 251 8.96 22.50 -16.71
C TYR A 251 7.45 22.36 -16.53
N LEU A 252 7.06 21.81 -15.39
CA LEU A 252 5.66 21.69 -14.96
C LEU A 252 5.38 22.70 -13.84
N PRO A 253 4.13 23.20 -13.72
CA PRO A 253 3.78 24.23 -12.76
C PRO A 253 4.17 23.91 -11.32
N SER A 254 4.99 24.79 -10.69
CA SER A 254 5.49 24.60 -9.32
C SER A 254 5.33 25.85 -8.45
N SER A 255 4.60 26.89 -8.93
CA SER A 255 4.33 28.12 -8.18
C SER A 255 3.37 27.87 -7.00
N LEU A 256 3.29 28.85 -6.08
CA LEU A 256 2.28 28.82 -5.00
C LEU A 256 0.85 28.80 -5.55
N LYS A 257 0.61 29.41 -6.71
CA LYS A 257 -0.68 29.37 -7.41
C LYS A 257 -0.98 27.94 -7.88
N ALA A 258 0.00 27.28 -8.50
CA ALA A 258 -0.11 25.87 -8.88
C ALA A 258 -0.41 24.99 -7.66
N TYR A 259 0.31 25.17 -6.56
CA TYR A 259 0.08 24.41 -5.32
C TYR A 259 -1.34 24.58 -4.79
N LYS A 260 -1.89 25.81 -4.78
CA LYS A 260 -3.29 26.02 -4.38
C LYS A 260 -4.27 25.25 -5.25
N SER A 261 -4.05 25.20 -6.57
CA SER A 261 -4.88 24.44 -7.51
C SER A 261 -4.75 22.92 -7.30
N VAL A 262 -3.56 22.44 -6.95
CA VAL A 262 -3.33 21.04 -6.60
C VAL A 262 -4.04 20.65 -5.29
N VAL A 263 -3.98 21.53 -4.29
CA VAL A 263 -4.66 21.29 -3.00
C VAL A 263 -6.17 21.34 -3.13
N TRP A 264 -6.68 22.30 -3.93
CA TRP A 264 -8.12 22.48 -4.17
C TRP A 264 -8.41 22.45 -5.67
N PRO A 265 -8.52 21.24 -6.26
CA PRO A 265 -8.73 21.09 -7.70
C PRO A 265 -10.19 21.37 -8.06
N ILE A 266 -10.66 22.61 -7.81
CA ILE A 266 -12.02 23.07 -8.09
C ILE A 266 -11.93 24.21 -9.10
N GLY A 267 -12.59 24.04 -10.25
CA GLY A 267 -12.57 25.01 -11.33
C GLY A 267 -11.28 25.00 -12.15
N GLN A 268 -11.19 25.89 -13.13
CA GLN A 268 -9.98 26.04 -13.94
C GLN A 268 -8.92 26.88 -13.18
N PRO A 269 -7.64 26.54 -13.29
CA PRO A 269 -6.57 27.24 -12.55
C PRO A 269 -6.33 28.68 -13.00
N GLY A 270 -6.92 29.10 -14.13
CA GLY A 270 -6.67 30.38 -14.78
C GLY A 270 -5.35 30.38 -15.54
N SER A 271 -4.88 31.58 -15.98
CA SER A 271 -3.60 31.73 -16.69
C SER A 271 -2.46 32.09 -15.75
N ASP A 272 -1.26 31.59 -16.04
CA ASP A 272 0.01 31.91 -15.37
C ASP A 272 1.14 31.65 -16.38
N ASP A 273 2.24 32.41 -16.27
CA ASP A 273 3.37 32.27 -17.18
C ASP A 273 4.05 30.90 -17.16
N GLN A 274 3.84 30.15 -16.09
CA GLN A 274 4.34 28.76 -15.93
C GLN A 274 3.38 27.70 -16.46
N PHE A 275 2.16 28.07 -16.87
CA PHE A 275 1.15 27.11 -17.29
C PHE A 275 1.24 26.86 -18.80
N SER A 276 1.28 25.60 -19.15
CA SER A 276 1.16 25.14 -20.52
C SER A 276 -0.32 25.17 -20.99
N ALA A 277 -0.55 24.90 -22.26
CA ALA A 277 -1.92 24.87 -22.78
C ALA A 277 -2.81 23.84 -22.08
N ILE A 278 -2.27 22.66 -21.74
CA ILE A 278 -3.05 21.63 -21.02
C ILE A 278 -3.38 22.07 -19.59
N ASP A 279 -2.49 22.79 -18.91
CA ASP A 279 -2.70 23.25 -17.54
C ASP A 279 -3.84 24.28 -17.44
N THR A 280 -4.13 25.01 -18.54
CA THR A 280 -5.23 26.00 -18.58
C THR A 280 -6.59 25.38 -18.83
N ILE A 281 -6.65 24.21 -19.45
CA ILE A 281 -7.91 23.51 -19.81
C ILE A 281 -8.21 22.32 -18.90
N ASN A 282 -7.22 21.87 -18.13
CA ASN A 282 -7.33 20.75 -17.21
C ASN A 282 -6.87 21.15 -15.80
N GLN A 283 -6.91 20.23 -14.84
CA GLN A 283 -6.34 20.46 -13.52
C GLN A 283 -4.80 20.40 -13.57
N ILE A 284 -4.14 21.24 -12.75
CA ILE A 284 -2.68 21.22 -12.61
C ILE A 284 -2.25 19.99 -11.83
N GLY A 285 -1.40 19.17 -12.45
CA GLY A 285 -0.88 17.96 -11.83
C GLY A 285 -1.65 16.70 -12.24
N ASN A 286 -1.11 15.55 -11.85
CA ASN A 286 -1.74 14.25 -12.03
C ASN A 286 -2.51 13.87 -10.75
N HIS A 287 -3.82 14.00 -10.79
CA HIS A 287 -4.72 13.73 -9.66
C HIS A 287 -5.26 12.33 -9.72
N LEU A 288 -5.31 11.66 -8.57
CA LEU A 288 -5.98 10.39 -8.41
C LEU A 288 -6.37 10.14 -6.95
N GLY A 289 -7.24 9.17 -6.74
CA GLY A 289 -7.66 8.78 -5.40
C GLY A 289 -8.74 7.73 -5.41
N SER A 290 -9.39 7.57 -4.26
CA SER A 290 -10.58 6.74 -4.16
C SER A 290 -11.62 7.35 -3.21
N ILE A 291 -12.89 7.07 -3.52
CA ILE A 291 -14.03 7.28 -2.62
C ILE A 291 -14.37 5.92 -2.05
N ASP A 292 -14.28 5.80 -0.74
CA ASP A 292 -14.39 4.52 -0.06
C ASP A 292 -15.65 4.46 0.80
N ALA A 293 -16.27 3.28 0.84
CA ALA A 293 -17.36 2.96 1.74
C ALA A 293 -17.07 1.64 2.46
N GLY A 294 -17.54 1.50 3.70
CA GLY A 294 -17.34 0.30 4.49
C GLY A 294 -18.44 0.05 5.50
N LEU A 295 -18.69 -1.23 5.78
CA LEU A 295 -19.66 -1.70 6.75
C LEU A 295 -19.01 -2.78 7.60
N ASP A 296 -18.85 -2.52 8.91
CA ASP A 296 -18.31 -3.46 9.88
C ASP A 296 -19.45 -4.03 10.73
N ILE A 297 -19.61 -5.35 10.71
CA ILE A 297 -20.66 -6.10 11.40
C ILE A 297 -20.02 -7.04 12.42
N GLN A 298 -20.32 -6.81 13.70
CA GLN A 298 -19.86 -7.67 14.80
C GLN A 298 -20.87 -8.78 15.04
N LEU A 299 -20.45 -10.02 14.80
CA LEU A 299 -21.18 -11.24 15.10
C LEU A 299 -20.75 -11.77 16.47
N LYS A 300 -21.45 -12.80 16.99
CA LYS A 300 -21.14 -13.42 18.28
C LYS A 300 -19.69 -13.94 18.37
N ASN A 301 -19.24 -14.62 17.33
CA ASN A 301 -17.93 -15.27 17.28
C ASN A 301 -17.08 -14.87 16.07
N ALA A 302 -17.44 -13.78 15.40
CA ALA A 302 -16.72 -13.29 14.21
C ALA A 302 -17.02 -11.82 13.96
N SER A 303 -16.31 -11.21 13.01
CA SER A 303 -16.69 -9.94 12.41
C SER A 303 -16.62 -10.04 10.88
N LEU A 304 -17.51 -9.30 10.22
CA LEU A 304 -17.50 -9.09 8.78
C LEU A 304 -17.21 -7.62 8.50
N PHE A 305 -16.32 -7.35 7.55
CA PHE A 305 -16.10 -6.01 7.02
C PHE A 305 -16.29 -6.04 5.51
N LEU A 306 -17.36 -5.40 5.05
CA LEU A 306 -17.62 -5.15 3.63
C LEU A 306 -17.03 -3.79 3.29
N TYR A 307 -16.32 -3.68 2.18
CA TYR A 307 -15.70 -2.43 1.76
C TYR A 307 -15.63 -2.28 0.26
N SER A 308 -15.61 -1.04 -0.19
CA SER A 308 -15.38 -0.69 -1.58
C SER A 308 -14.51 0.54 -1.69
N GLN A 309 -13.73 0.60 -2.77
CA GLN A 309 -12.93 1.75 -3.16
C GLN A 309 -13.28 2.07 -4.62
N HIS A 310 -13.96 3.18 -4.86
CA HIS A 310 -14.24 3.69 -6.19
C HIS A 310 -13.07 4.59 -6.63
N ILE A 311 -12.39 4.22 -7.70
CA ILE A 311 -11.23 4.98 -8.21
C ILE A 311 -11.68 6.23 -8.97
N PHE A 312 -10.94 7.33 -8.82
CA PHE A 312 -11.07 8.52 -9.64
C PHE A 312 -9.70 9.09 -10.01
N GLU A 313 -9.58 9.72 -11.17
CA GLU A 313 -8.40 10.49 -11.61
C GLU A 313 -8.81 11.90 -12.07
N ASP A 314 -10.07 12.09 -12.41
CA ASP A 314 -10.64 13.36 -12.82
C ASP A 314 -12.08 13.55 -12.33
N ASN A 315 -12.76 14.56 -12.86
CA ASN A 315 -14.15 14.86 -12.51
C ASN A 315 -15.14 13.78 -12.95
N SER A 316 -14.83 12.99 -13.98
CA SER A 316 -15.68 11.88 -14.42
C SER A 316 -15.73 10.80 -13.34
N GLY A 317 -14.60 10.44 -12.77
CA GLY A 317 -14.50 9.51 -11.64
C GLY A 317 -15.17 10.06 -10.37
N LEU A 318 -14.96 11.34 -10.03
CA LEU A 318 -15.63 11.98 -8.88
C LEU A 318 -17.16 11.98 -9.02
N THR A 319 -17.71 11.97 -10.23
CA THR A 319 -19.14 11.88 -10.51
C THR A 319 -19.64 10.47 -10.81
N PHE A 320 -18.82 9.46 -10.53
CA PHE A 320 -19.15 8.02 -10.68
C PHE A 320 -19.48 7.58 -12.12
N LYS A 321 -19.03 8.31 -13.16
CA LYS A 321 -19.24 7.91 -14.56
C LYS A 321 -18.54 6.61 -14.92
N ASN A 322 -17.41 6.32 -14.26
CA ASN A 322 -16.65 5.08 -14.40
C ASN A 322 -17.14 3.95 -13.47
N PHE A 323 -18.25 4.11 -12.74
CA PHE A 323 -18.79 3.02 -11.93
C PHE A 323 -19.14 1.79 -12.82
N PRO A 324 -18.75 0.55 -12.45
CA PRO A 324 -18.30 0.13 -11.13
C PRO A 324 -16.77 0.01 -10.97
N ASP A 325 -15.97 0.80 -11.71
CA ASP A 325 -14.51 0.68 -11.59
C ASP A 325 -14.03 0.95 -10.17
N GLY A 326 -13.15 0.05 -9.68
CA GLY A 326 -12.66 0.08 -8.33
C GLY A 326 -12.41 -1.31 -7.73
N LEU A 327 -12.34 -1.35 -6.41
CA LEU A 327 -12.13 -2.55 -5.61
C LEU A 327 -13.35 -2.78 -4.70
N PHE A 328 -13.83 -4.01 -4.65
CA PHE A 328 -14.88 -4.47 -3.74
C PHE A 328 -14.35 -5.62 -2.90
N GLY A 329 -14.54 -5.58 -1.60
CA GLY A 329 -13.97 -6.59 -0.71
C GLY A 329 -14.89 -7.00 0.43
N VAL A 330 -14.69 -8.22 0.89
CA VAL A 330 -15.28 -8.76 2.11
C VAL A 330 -14.18 -9.43 2.93
N ARG A 331 -14.10 -9.09 4.21
CA ARG A 331 -13.25 -9.73 5.19
C ARG A 331 -14.07 -10.34 6.29
N TRP A 332 -13.88 -11.64 6.50
CA TRP A 332 -14.32 -12.35 7.69
C TRP A 332 -13.15 -12.51 8.66
N LYS A 333 -13.35 -12.24 9.93
CA LYS A 333 -12.35 -12.45 10.98
C LYS A 333 -12.98 -13.21 12.14
N ALA A 334 -12.34 -14.31 12.55
CA ALA A 334 -12.76 -15.10 13.72
C ALA A 334 -12.65 -14.27 15.00
N GLY A 335 -13.58 -14.44 15.90
CA GLY A 335 -13.48 -13.99 17.27
C GLY A 335 -12.39 -14.73 18.04
N VAL A 336 -12.13 -14.27 19.25
CA VAL A 336 -11.17 -14.95 20.14
C VAL A 336 -11.71 -16.33 20.50
N SER A 337 -11.01 -17.37 20.08
CA SER A 337 -11.31 -18.76 20.43
C SER A 337 -10.05 -19.41 20.98
N ASN A 338 -10.16 -20.03 22.12
CA ASN A 338 -9.11 -20.85 22.74
C ASN A 338 -9.22 -22.32 22.30
N SER A 339 -9.62 -22.58 21.06
CA SER A 339 -9.71 -23.97 20.58
C SER A 339 -8.30 -24.59 20.50
N GLY A 340 -8.15 -25.80 20.99
CA GLY A 340 -6.93 -26.61 20.84
C GLY A 340 -6.74 -27.18 19.43
N ALA A 341 -7.52 -26.75 18.45
CA ALA A 341 -7.48 -27.24 17.07
C ALA A 341 -6.10 -27.06 16.44
N VAL A 342 -5.66 -28.06 15.70
CA VAL A 342 -4.39 -28.08 14.97
C VAL A 342 -4.34 -26.95 13.93
N VAL A 343 -5.47 -26.68 13.27
CA VAL A 343 -5.63 -25.59 12.29
C VAL A 343 -6.70 -24.62 12.80
N GLN A 344 -6.32 -23.37 12.98
CA GLN A 344 -7.24 -22.32 13.42
C GLN A 344 -7.30 -21.23 12.34
N LEU A 345 -8.37 -21.25 11.54
CA LEU A 345 -8.63 -20.18 10.58
C LEU A 345 -8.96 -18.89 11.35
N LYS A 346 -8.21 -17.83 11.13
CA LYS A 346 -8.33 -16.56 11.83
C LYS A 346 -8.97 -15.49 10.97
N GLN A 347 -8.70 -15.51 9.66
CA GLN A 347 -9.21 -14.47 8.75
C GLN A 347 -9.30 -14.98 7.32
N LEU A 348 -10.34 -14.55 6.61
CA LEU A 348 -10.54 -14.71 5.17
C LEU A 348 -10.83 -13.35 4.57
N THR A 349 -10.30 -13.11 3.39
CA THR A 349 -10.59 -11.93 2.58
C THR A 349 -10.85 -12.36 1.15
N ALA A 350 -11.89 -11.81 0.54
CA ALA A 350 -12.16 -11.97 -0.88
C ALA A 350 -12.37 -10.58 -1.48
N GLU A 351 -11.74 -10.33 -2.62
CA GLU A 351 -11.79 -9.04 -3.32
C GLU A 351 -12.07 -9.24 -4.81
N PHE A 352 -12.75 -8.27 -5.39
CA PHE A 352 -12.96 -8.12 -6.82
C PHE A 352 -12.52 -6.73 -7.25
N ILE A 353 -11.65 -6.66 -8.26
CA ILE A 353 -11.23 -5.43 -8.92
C ILE A 353 -11.76 -5.43 -10.34
N THR A 354 -12.31 -4.31 -10.77
CA THR A 354 -12.65 -4.06 -12.16
C THR A 354 -12.26 -2.64 -12.57
N THR A 355 -11.77 -2.48 -13.79
CA THR A 355 -11.44 -1.19 -14.40
C THR A 355 -11.90 -1.16 -15.86
N ARG A 356 -13.07 -1.76 -16.12
CA ARG A 356 -13.61 -1.99 -17.46
C ARG A 356 -14.46 -0.85 -18.01
N ASN A 357 -15.05 -0.04 -17.14
CA ASN A 357 -15.96 1.03 -17.57
C ASN A 357 -15.18 2.25 -18.10
N ARG A 358 -14.18 2.73 -17.32
CA ARG A 358 -13.25 3.80 -17.73
C ARG A 358 -13.94 5.06 -18.24
N SER A 359 -15.13 5.41 -17.72
CA SER A 359 -15.97 6.54 -18.14
C SER A 359 -16.37 6.54 -19.62
N GLY A 360 -16.23 5.40 -20.33
CA GLY A 360 -16.57 5.24 -21.74
C GLY A 360 -15.45 4.64 -22.60
N THR A 361 -15.72 4.48 -23.88
CA THR A 361 -14.87 3.73 -24.81
C THR A 361 -14.18 4.59 -25.87
N LYS A 362 -14.50 5.89 -25.96
CA LYS A 362 -14.04 6.76 -27.05
C LYS A 362 -12.96 7.75 -26.58
N LEU A 363 -11.80 7.70 -27.22
CA LEU A 363 -10.81 8.76 -27.17
C LEU A 363 -11.21 9.92 -28.08
N PRO A 364 -10.86 11.17 -27.77
CA PRO A 364 -10.08 11.62 -26.60
C PRO A 364 -10.93 11.97 -25.37
N TYR A 365 -12.24 11.86 -25.45
CA TYR A 365 -13.15 12.29 -24.38
C TYR A 365 -13.84 11.09 -23.71
N GLY A 366 -13.60 10.91 -22.39
CA GLY A 366 -14.33 9.98 -21.56
C GLY A 366 -13.69 8.60 -21.38
N ARG A 367 -12.37 8.43 -21.58
CA ARG A 367 -11.66 7.22 -21.24
C ARG A 367 -10.57 7.47 -20.21
N ASP A 368 -10.78 6.96 -19.00
CA ASP A 368 -9.78 7.02 -17.94
C ASP A 368 -8.66 6.01 -18.22
N ASP A 369 -7.41 6.46 -18.20
CA ASP A 369 -6.21 5.62 -18.32
C ASP A 369 -5.47 5.56 -16.99
N TYR A 370 -6.04 4.80 -16.04
CA TYR A 370 -5.59 4.74 -14.66
C TYR A 370 -4.08 4.58 -14.50
N PHE A 371 -3.49 5.46 -13.67
CA PHE A 371 -2.07 5.56 -13.33
C PHE A 371 -1.19 6.06 -14.47
N PHE A 372 -1.78 6.59 -15.52
CA PHE A 372 -1.10 7.27 -16.60
C PHE A 372 -1.42 8.76 -16.60
N HIS A 373 -0.46 9.60 -16.99
CA HIS A 373 -0.68 11.01 -17.22
C HIS A 373 0.30 11.54 -18.29
N GLY A 374 -0.17 12.39 -19.22
CA GLY A 374 0.65 12.86 -20.34
C GLY A 374 1.84 13.75 -19.94
N GLN A 375 1.81 14.37 -18.76
CA GLN A 375 2.89 15.22 -18.25
C GLN A 375 3.82 14.47 -17.27
N TYR A 376 3.34 13.43 -16.57
CA TYR A 376 4.11 12.65 -15.59
C TYR A 376 4.48 11.31 -16.19
N LEU A 377 5.61 11.29 -16.91
CA LEU A 377 6.02 10.19 -17.79
C LEU A 377 6.25 8.85 -17.09
N ASP A 378 6.50 8.87 -15.78
CA ASP A 378 6.64 7.66 -14.96
C ASP A 378 5.30 7.12 -14.47
N GLY A 379 4.19 7.86 -14.66
CA GLY A 379 2.87 7.54 -14.13
C GLY A 379 2.84 7.47 -12.60
N TRP A 380 1.85 6.76 -12.06
CA TRP A 380 1.70 6.60 -10.60
C TRP A 380 2.64 5.53 -10.06
N THR A 381 3.95 5.78 -10.17
CA THR A 381 5.02 4.86 -9.73
C THR A 381 6.04 5.55 -8.85
N HIS A 382 6.75 4.78 -8.04
CA HIS A 382 7.89 5.25 -7.27
C HIS A 382 8.96 4.17 -7.16
N GLN A 383 10.21 4.55 -7.47
CA GLN A 383 11.38 3.66 -7.44
C GLN A 383 11.15 2.32 -8.15
N GLY A 384 10.51 2.37 -9.33
CA GLY A 384 10.33 1.21 -10.17
C GLY A 384 9.18 0.28 -9.76
N ALA A 385 8.22 0.75 -8.95
CA ALA A 385 7.01 0.01 -8.59
C ALA A 385 5.77 0.91 -8.63
N ILE A 386 4.61 0.34 -8.96
CA ILE A 386 3.31 1.02 -8.89
C ILE A 386 2.97 1.33 -7.43
N ILE A 387 2.50 2.55 -7.15
CA ILE A 387 2.14 2.99 -5.79
C ILE A 387 0.78 2.40 -5.38
N GLY A 388 -0.17 2.32 -6.31
CA GLY A 388 -1.48 1.70 -6.10
C GLY A 388 -1.44 0.17 -6.19
N THR A 389 -2.55 -0.42 -6.58
CA THR A 389 -2.68 -1.88 -6.68
C THR A 389 -1.60 -2.51 -7.58
N PRO A 390 -0.91 -3.57 -7.12
CA PRO A 390 0.08 -4.27 -7.93
C PRO A 390 -0.52 -5.07 -9.10
N ILE A 391 -1.85 -5.19 -9.14
CA ILE A 391 -2.56 -5.85 -10.26
C ILE A 391 -2.25 -5.12 -11.59
N PHE A 392 -2.12 -3.79 -11.56
CA PHE A 392 -1.61 -3.06 -12.72
C PHE A 392 -0.13 -3.33 -12.91
N THR A 393 0.32 -3.38 -14.16
CA THR A 393 1.71 -3.72 -14.49
C THR A 393 2.35 -2.55 -15.26
N ARG A 394 3.60 -2.22 -14.90
CA ARG A 394 4.35 -1.23 -15.68
C ARG A 394 4.69 -1.82 -17.05
N THR A 395 4.74 -0.95 -18.05
CA THR A 395 5.16 -1.32 -19.42
C THR A 395 6.53 -1.99 -19.42
N ALA A 396 7.47 -1.49 -18.64
CA ALA A 396 8.82 -2.06 -18.51
C ALA A 396 8.87 -3.50 -17.94
N ASP A 397 7.80 -3.93 -17.27
CA ASP A 397 7.72 -5.24 -16.61
C ASP A 397 6.98 -6.28 -17.45
N LEU A 398 6.37 -5.86 -18.55
CA LEU A 398 5.64 -6.76 -19.46
C LEU A 398 6.58 -7.55 -20.37
N PRO A 399 6.22 -8.79 -20.72
CA PRO A 399 6.87 -9.51 -21.80
C PRO A 399 6.81 -8.74 -23.13
N SER A 400 7.88 -8.73 -23.90
CA SER A 400 7.96 -8.02 -25.19
C SER A 400 6.85 -8.43 -26.17
N ALA A 401 6.38 -9.67 -26.10
CA ALA A 401 5.28 -10.17 -26.92
C ALA A 401 3.93 -9.48 -26.63
N LEU A 402 3.77 -8.93 -25.40
CA LEU A 402 2.57 -8.18 -24.98
C LEU A 402 2.73 -6.67 -25.23
N LEU A 403 3.95 -6.19 -25.52
CA LEU A 403 4.23 -4.82 -25.90
C LEU A 403 3.88 -4.62 -27.37
N LYS A 404 2.60 -4.52 -27.69
CA LYS A 404 2.22 -4.41 -29.08
C LYS A 404 2.51 -3.04 -29.66
N LYS A 405 3.00 -3.13 -30.88
CA LYS A 405 3.11 -2.06 -31.86
C LYS A 405 1.75 -1.91 -32.56
N SER A 406 0.75 -1.31 -31.92
CA SER A 406 -0.39 -0.85 -32.70
C SER A 406 0.11 0.27 -33.63
N ALA A 407 -0.32 0.27 -34.88
CA ALA A 407 0.09 1.28 -35.86
C ALA A 407 -0.31 2.70 -35.41
N TRP A 408 -1.37 2.82 -34.61
CA TRP A 408 -1.83 4.08 -34.03
C TRP A 408 -0.97 4.47 -32.82
N LEU A 409 -0.68 3.52 -31.93
CA LEU A 409 0.20 3.68 -30.77
C LEU A 409 1.62 4.07 -31.17
N SER A 410 2.13 3.56 -32.31
CA SER A 410 3.45 3.91 -32.80
C SER A 410 3.57 5.35 -33.34
N ARG A 411 2.45 6.01 -33.64
CA ARG A 411 2.40 7.38 -34.17
C ARG A 411 2.17 8.43 -33.09
N SER A 412 1.61 8.06 -31.95
CA SER A 412 1.37 9.00 -30.84
C SER A 412 2.56 9.04 -29.91
N PHE A 413 3.12 10.23 -29.69
CA PHE A 413 4.21 10.47 -28.74
C PHE A 413 3.85 9.97 -27.32
N ALA A 414 2.61 10.19 -26.90
CA ALA A 414 2.13 9.79 -25.58
C ALA A 414 2.22 8.26 -25.35
N TYR A 415 2.00 7.45 -26.39
CA TYR A 415 1.98 5.99 -26.27
C TYR A 415 3.35 5.31 -26.24
N ARG A 416 4.38 5.95 -26.78
CA ARG A 416 5.75 5.43 -26.65
C ARG A 416 6.26 5.46 -25.21
N LEU A 417 5.62 6.26 -24.37
CA LEU A 417 6.02 6.57 -23.00
C LEU A 417 5.01 6.09 -21.95
N LEU A 418 4.00 5.26 -22.34
CA LEU A 418 3.04 4.73 -21.37
C LEU A 418 3.76 3.97 -20.24
N PRO A 419 3.77 4.49 -19.01
CA PRO A 419 4.46 3.85 -17.90
C PRO A 419 3.72 2.62 -17.39
N VAL A 420 2.37 2.61 -17.52
CA VAL A 420 1.47 1.54 -17.11
C VAL A 420 0.62 1.12 -18.29
N ASN A 421 0.55 -0.16 -18.59
CA ASN A 421 -0.11 -0.66 -19.79
C ASN A 421 -1.19 -1.72 -19.54
N ASN A 422 -1.32 -2.20 -18.32
CA ASN A 422 -2.20 -3.32 -17.97
C ASN A 422 -3.24 -2.88 -16.94
N ASN A 423 -3.86 -1.73 -17.20
CA ASN A 423 -4.82 -1.11 -16.29
C ASN A 423 -6.29 -1.31 -16.69
N ASP A 424 -6.55 -2.10 -17.76
CA ASP A 424 -7.88 -2.57 -18.14
C ASP A 424 -8.01 -4.04 -17.72
N VAL A 425 -8.61 -4.29 -16.54
CA VAL A 425 -8.55 -5.60 -15.89
C VAL A 425 -9.80 -5.93 -15.09
N GLN A 426 -10.08 -7.22 -15.00
CA GLN A 426 -10.92 -7.79 -13.96
C GLN A 426 -10.10 -8.81 -13.18
N SER A 427 -10.17 -8.74 -11.85
CA SER A 427 -9.38 -9.61 -10.98
C SER A 427 -10.20 -10.08 -9.79
N VAL A 428 -10.07 -11.35 -9.46
CA VAL A 428 -10.60 -11.95 -8.23
C VAL A 428 -9.42 -12.34 -7.35
N HIS A 429 -9.47 -11.95 -6.10
CA HIS A 429 -8.45 -12.26 -5.11
C HIS A 429 -9.05 -12.92 -3.87
N VAL A 430 -8.35 -13.92 -3.34
CA VAL A 430 -8.69 -14.58 -2.08
C VAL A 430 -7.45 -14.66 -1.21
N GLY A 431 -7.57 -14.25 0.05
CA GLY A 431 -6.55 -14.37 1.07
C GLY A 431 -7.07 -15.14 2.28
N ALA A 432 -6.24 -15.99 2.87
CA ALA A 432 -6.53 -16.71 4.10
C ALA A 432 -5.38 -16.62 5.10
N TYR A 433 -5.70 -16.37 6.37
CA TYR A 433 -4.76 -16.42 7.47
C TYR A 433 -5.19 -17.46 8.49
N ALA A 434 -4.30 -18.38 8.80
CA ALA A 434 -4.51 -19.41 9.79
C ALA A 434 -3.32 -19.50 10.77
N VAL A 435 -3.57 -20.05 11.95
CA VAL A 435 -2.54 -20.45 12.91
C VAL A 435 -2.54 -21.97 12.98
N LEU A 436 -1.39 -22.57 12.68
CA LEU A 436 -1.17 -24.01 12.70
C LEU A 436 -0.44 -24.39 13.98
N PHE A 437 -0.84 -25.53 14.60
CA PHE A 437 -0.21 -26.05 15.82
C PHE A 437 -0.07 -24.99 16.92
N GLN A 438 -1.03 -24.04 16.99
CA GLN A 438 -1.06 -22.90 17.93
C GLN A 438 0.17 -21.96 17.86
N ARG A 439 1.03 -22.10 16.85
CA ARG A 439 2.31 -21.39 16.75
C ARG A 439 2.61 -20.83 15.37
N VAL A 440 2.55 -21.66 14.35
CA VAL A 440 2.96 -21.28 13.00
C VAL A 440 1.87 -20.44 12.35
N SER A 441 2.20 -19.23 11.91
CA SER A 441 1.30 -18.41 11.11
C SER A 441 1.39 -18.83 9.65
N ALA A 442 0.25 -19.09 9.01
CA ALA A 442 0.14 -19.43 7.60
C ALA A 442 -0.71 -18.40 6.87
N VAL A 443 -0.17 -17.81 5.79
CA VAL A 443 -0.88 -16.88 4.91
C VAL A 443 -0.90 -17.46 3.51
N LEU A 444 -2.10 -17.65 2.97
CA LEU A 444 -2.35 -18.05 1.59
C LEU A 444 -2.93 -16.86 0.83
N LEU A 445 -2.38 -16.55 -0.35
CA LEU A 445 -2.92 -15.57 -1.29
C LEU A 445 -3.08 -16.22 -2.65
N ALA A 446 -4.21 -15.96 -3.33
CA ALA A 446 -4.47 -16.41 -4.69
C ALA A 446 -5.21 -15.32 -5.47
N THR A 447 -4.74 -15.02 -6.68
CA THR A 447 -5.31 -13.98 -7.54
C THR A 447 -5.41 -14.48 -8.96
N GLY A 448 -6.63 -14.48 -9.51
CA GLY A 448 -6.90 -14.70 -10.92
C GLY A 448 -7.27 -13.37 -11.59
N SER A 449 -6.57 -13.00 -12.65
CA SER A 449 -6.78 -11.74 -13.36
C SER A 449 -6.98 -11.99 -14.84
N ARG A 450 -7.92 -11.28 -15.45
CA ARG A 450 -8.12 -11.18 -16.89
C ARG A 450 -7.85 -9.75 -17.31
N TYR A 451 -6.84 -9.59 -18.16
CA TYR A 451 -6.44 -8.31 -18.73
C TYR A 451 -7.01 -8.19 -20.15
N TYR A 452 -7.38 -6.99 -20.51
CA TYR A 452 -8.00 -6.67 -21.78
C TYR A 452 -7.07 -5.76 -22.57
N GLU A 453 -6.94 -6.02 -23.87
CA GLU A 453 -6.07 -5.23 -24.71
C GLU A 453 -6.66 -3.85 -25.01
N PHE A 454 -5.79 -2.85 -25.01
CA PHE A 454 -6.17 -1.44 -25.10
C PHE A 454 -6.83 -1.03 -26.43
N ASP A 455 -6.57 -1.72 -27.53
CA ASP A 455 -6.89 -1.25 -28.89
C ASP A 455 -8.17 -1.82 -29.50
N TYR A 456 -9.17 -2.17 -28.67
CA TYR A 456 -10.42 -2.79 -29.13
C TYR A 456 -10.25 -4.18 -29.80
N SER A 457 -9.04 -4.75 -29.77
CA SER A 457 -8.91 -6.15 -30.12
C SER A 457 -9.66 -6.98 -29.07
N ALA A 458 -10.36 -8.01 -29.49
CA ALA A 458 -11.04 -8.93 -28.58
C ALA A 458 -10.07 -9.80 -27.76
N ARG A 459 -8.78 -9.42 -27.71
CA ARG A 459 -7.75 -10.21 -27.04
C ARG A 459 -7.74 -9.97 -25.55
N THR A 460 -7.70 -11.05 -24.82
CA THR A 460 -7.58 -11.08 -23.38
C THR A 460 -6.38 -11.91 -22.97
N TYR A 461 -5.83 -11.60 -21.81
CA TYR A 461 -4.72 -12.33 -21.19
C TYR A 461 -5.10 -12.73 -19.79
N ASP A 462 -5.02 -14.01 -19.50
CA ASP A 462 -5.32 -14.54 -18.17
C ASP A 462 -4.02 -14.74 -17.39
N GLN A 463 -4.08 -14.47 -16.08
CA GLN A 463 -2.97 -14.62 -15.16
C GLN A 463 -3.48 -15.21 -13.85
N LEU A 464 -2.80 -16.23 -13.32
CA LEU A 464 -3.00 -16.78 -11.99
C LEU A 464 -1.72 -16.62 -11.19
N SER A 465 -1.82 -16.07 -10.00
CA SER A 465 -0.70 -15.88 -9.08
C SER A 465 -1.09 -16.33 -7.68
N MET A 466 -0.27 -17.19 -7.05
CA MET A 466 -0.53 -17.74 -5.73
C MET A 466 0.71 -17.68 -4.84
N SER A 467 0.52 -17.63 -3.52
CA SER A 467 1.60 -17.82 -2.55
C SER A 467 1.11 -18.44 -1.25
N LEU A 468 2.00 -19.20 -0.61
CA LEU A 468 1.87 -19.70 0.76
C LEU A 468 3.07 -19.22 1.56
N GLU A 469 2.82 -18.51 2.65
CA GLU A 469 3.85 -18.03 3.57
C GLU A 469 3.63 -18.65 4.96
N LEU A 470 4.66 -19.29 5.49
CA LEU A 470 4.71 -19.83 6.84
C LEU A 470 5.71 -19.05 7.66
N THR A 471 5.30 -18.52 8.81
CA THR A 471 6.17 -17.76 9.72
C THR A 471 6.06 -18.29 11.16
N ASN A 472 6.95 -17.81 12.03
CA ASN A 472 7.08 -18.28 13.41
C ASN A 472 7.49 -19.77 13.53
N LEU A 473 8.24 -20.25 12.55
CA LEU A 473 8.98 -21.50 12.64
C LEU A 473 10.17 -21.24 13.58
N VAL A 474 9.98 -21.51 14.87
CA VAL A 474 10.98 -21.17 15.90
C VAL A 474 12.21 -22.07 15.79
N LEU A 475 13.39 -21.46 15.64
CA LEU A 475 14.66 -22.16 15.68
C LEU A 475 15.21 -22.23 17.12
N SER A 476 15.33 -21.08 17.78
CA SER A 476 15.78 -20.97 19.18
C SER A 476 15.61 -19.54 19.71
N GLY A 477 15.09 -19.39 20.92
CA GLY A 477 14.99 -18.10 21.61
C GLY A 477 14.27 -17.02 20.79
N SER A 478 14.97 -15.91 20.48
CA SER A 478 14.44 -14.77 19.72
C SER A 478 14.60 -14.92 18.19
N VAL A 479 15.08 -16.07 17.70
CA VAL A 479 15.29 -16.34 16.28
C VAL A 479 14.11 -17.10 15.70
N ASN A 480 13.47 -16.53 14.71
CA ASN A 480 12.36 -17.11 13.95
C ASN A 480 12.76 -17.39 12.51
N MET A 481 12.16 -18.44 11.94
CA MET A 481 12.30 -18.77 10.53
C MET A 481 10.97 -18.59 9.81
N GLY A 482 11.03 -18.20 8.54
CA GLY A 482 9.89 -18.11 7.62
C GLY A 482 10.22 -18.81 6.31
N LEU A 483 9.20 -19.41 5.71
CA LEU A 483 9.24 -19.98 4.37
C LEU A 483 8.11 -19.39 3.54
N LYS A 484 8.40 -18.91 2.33
CA LYS A 484 7.39 -18.47 1.37
C LYS A 484 7.60 -19.17 0.04
N LEU A 485 6.53 -19.77 -0.47
CA LEU A 485 6.46 -20.33 -1.81
C LEU A 485 5.49 -19.48 -2.62
N ALA A 486 5.80 -19.22 -3.89
CA ALA A 486 4.91 -18.50 -4.79
C ALA A 486 4.97 -19.09 -6.19
N TYR A 487 3.82 -19.10 -6.87
CA TYR A 487 3.68 -19.66 -8.22
C TYR A 487 2.84 -18.73 -9.08
N ASP A 488 3.34 -18.50 -10.31
CA ASP A 488 2.65 -17.76 -11.35
C ASP A 488 2.46 -18.63 -12.59
N THR A 489 1.30 -18.49 -13.23
CA THR A 489 1.05 -19.03 -14.56
C THR A 489 0.13 -18.10 -15.33
N GLY A 490 0.42 -17.88 -16.61
CA GLY A 490 -0.35 -16.99 -17.47
C GLY A 490 0.53 -16.27 -18.49
N ALA A 491 -0.02 -15.24 -19.11
CA ALA A 491 0.64 -14.54 -20.20
C ALA A 491 1.63 -13.45 -19.72
N ILE A 492 1.40 -12.87 -18.53
CA ILE A 492 2.23 -11.77 -18.00
C ILE A 492 3.42 -12.33 -17.23
N PHE A 493 3.14 -13.22 -16.27
CA PHE A 493 4.15 -13.94 -15.51
C PHE A 493 4.04 -15.41 -15.90
N THR A 494 4.82 -15.80 -16.91
CA THR A 494 4.84 -17.17 -17.43
C THR A 494 5.40 -18.13 -16.40
N GLY A 495 4.94 -19.39 -16.37
CA GLY A 495 5.23 -20.46 -15.42
C GLY A 495 6.46 -20.24 -14.54
N ASN A 496 6.27 -19.77 -13.33
CA ASN A 496 7.33 -19.34 -12.42
C ASN A 496 7.05 -19.82 -10.99
N LEU A 497 7.84 -20.74 -10.51
CA LEU A 497 7.84 -21.18 -9.11
C LEU A 497 9.00 -20.52 -8.38
N GLY A 498 8.72 -19.86 -7.25
CA GLY A 498 9.75 -19.26 -6.42
C GLY A 498 9.66 -19.70 -4.96
N GLY A 499 10.81 -19.67 -4.30
CA GLY A 499 10.96 -19.97 -2.88
C GLY A 499 11.78 -18.90 -2.17
N MET A 500 11.39 -18.55 -0.94
CA MET A 500 12.13 -17.66 -0.05
C MET A 500 12.23 -18.28 1.34
N LEU A 501 13.45 -18.42 1.82
CA LEU A 501 13.75 -18.80 3.20
C LEU A 501 14.25 -17.56 3.94
N THR A 502 13.68 -17.29 5.11
CA THR A 502 13.97 -16.12 5.92
C THR A 502 14.38 -16.53 7.33
N ILE A 503 15.44 -15.96 7.86
CA ILE A 503 15.83 -16.03 9.27
C ILE A 503 15.74 -14.63 9.85
N ARG A 504 14.99 -14.48 10.94
CA ARG A 504 14.70 -13.18 11.57
C ARG A 504 15.04 -13.23 13.06
N LYS A 505 15.72 -12.18 13.52
CA LYS A 505 15.96 -11.90 14.94
C LYS A 505 15.36 -10.54 15.29
N THR A 506 14.60 -10.49 16.38
CA THR A 506 14.06 -9.25 16.93
C THR A 506 14.35 -9.14 18.41
N GLY A 507 14.48 -7.93 18.93
CA GLY A 507 14.74 -7.72 20.34
C GLY A 507 14.71 -6.26 20.73
N PHE A 508 15.09 -5.98 21.98
CA PHE A 508 15.27 -4.63 22.50
C PHE A 508 16.76 -4.36 22.72
N LEU A 509 17.24 -3.19 22.28
CA LEU A 509 18.55 -2.67 22.67
C LEU A 509 18.46 -1.99 24.04
N THR A 510 17.36 -1.26 24.27
CA THR A 510 17.03 -0.67 25.56
C THR A 510 15.54 -0.83 25.82
N GLN A 511 15.18 -1.15 27.04
CA GLN A 511 13.79 -1.24 27.47
C GLN A 511 13.65 -0.53 28.82
N LYS A 512 12.82 0.51 28.88
CA LYS A 512 12.46 1.15 30.14
C LYS A 512 11.03 0.76 30.48
N PRO A 513 10.75 0.22 31.68
CA PRO A 513 9.38 0.01 32.10
C PRO A 513 8.66 1.36 32.11
N VAL A 514 7.51 1.42 31.50
CA VAL A 514 6.63 2.58 31.62
C VAL A 514 5.98 2.46 32.99
N ASN A 515 6.45 3.23 33.96
CA ASN A 515 5.81 3.32 35.27
C ASN A 515 4.32 3.64 35.09
N ARG A 516 3.50 2.89 35.82
CA ARG A 516 2.03 2.97 35.79
C ARG A 516 1.49 4.35 36.15
#